data_9ee11bcc942a35fa6807098af4574252
#
_entry.id   9ee11bcc942a35fa6807098af4574252
#
_cell.length_a   1.000
_cell.length_b   1.000
_cell.length_c   1.000
_cell.angle_alpha   90.00
_cell.angle_beta   90.00
_cell.angle_gamma   90.00
#
_symmetry.space_group_name_H-M   'P 1'
#
loop_
_entity.id
_entity.type
_entity.pdbx_description
1 polymer ?
#
loop_
_entity_poly.entity_id
_entity_poly.type
_entity_poly.pdbx_seq_one_letter_code
_entity_poly.pdbx_strand_id
1 'polypeptide(L)'
;MGLLWCVMSLYFYGILQSDASERCDDWGLDTMRQIQVYEDEPARIKCPLFEHFLKYNYSTAHSAGLTLIWYWTRQDRDLEEPINFRLPENRISKEKDVLWFRPTLLNDTGNYTCMLRNTTYCSKVAFPLEVVQKDSCFNSPMKLPVHRLYLEYGVQKITCPNIDGFFPSSVKPTITWYMGCYKVHNFNNVIPEGMNLSFIIAMVSNNGDYTCVVTYPENGRTFHLTRTQTVKVVGSPNDALPPHFYSPTDLVVYEKEPGEELLIPCKVFFTFLKDSRNEVWWTIDGKKPEDTNIDVAVNESVTLSMTEDETRTQLLSVKKVTAEDLKRNYVCHARNAKGEVDKPAKVKQKETSCSSLILKDPSFLY
;
A
#
# COMPACT_ATOMS: atom_id res chain seq x y z
N MET A 1 -31.50 62.70 -31.32
CA MET A 1 -30.80 61.41 -31.59
C MET A 1 -29.54 61.15 -30.74
N GLY A 2 -29.16 62.07 -29.86
CA GLY A 2 -27.93 61.92 -29.05
C GLY A 2 -28.11 61.23 -27.69
N LEU A 3 -29.31 61.23 -27.09
CA LEU A 3 -29.55 60.66 -25.77
C LEU A 3 -29.73 59.11 -25.78
N LEU A 4 -30.19 58.55 -26.89
CA LEU A 4 -30.36 57.08 -27.00
C LEU A 4 -29.01 56.30 -27.10
N TRP A 5 -27.99 56.96 -27.61
CA TRP A 5 -26.65 56.34 -27.74
C TRP A 5 -25.89 56.27 -26.41
N CYS A 6 -26.06 57.21 -25.51
CA CYS A 6 -25.43 57.16 -24.18
C CYS A 6 -26.06 56.11 -23.28
N VAL A 7 -27.38 55.86 -23.38
CA VAL A 7 -28.05 54.83 -22.56
C VAL A 7 -27.67 53.40 -23.01
N MET A 8 -27.54 53.20 -24.31
CA MET A 8 -27.08 51.89 -24.83
C MET A 8 -25.61 51.61 -24.49
N SER A 9 -24.74 52.64 -24.49
CA SER A 9 -23.33 52.45 -24.05
C SER A 9 -23.18 52.11 -22.60
N LEU A 10 -24.04 52.63 -21.72
CA LEU A 10 -24.02 52.30 -20.30
C LEU A 10 -24.61 50.93 -20.01
N TYR A 11 -25.59 50.47 -20.83
CA TYR A 11 -26.09 49.08 -20.72
C TYR A 11 -25.07 48.06 -21.21
N PHE A 12 -24.29 48.34 -22.26
CA PHE A 12 -23.21 47.46 -22.73
C PHE A 12 -22.02 47.42 -21.78
N TYR A 13 -21.68 48.53 -21.08
CA TYR A 13 -20.63 48.53 -20.05
C TYR A 13 -21.05 47.82 -18.77
N GLY A 14 -22.34 47.80 -18.44
CA GLY A 14 -22.89 47.07 -17.27
C GLY A 14 -22.99 45.54 -17.48
N ILE A 15 -23.06 45.07 -18.76
CA ILE A 15 -23.16 43.63 -19.07
C ILE A 15 -21.77 42.99 -19.24
N LEU A 16 -20.70 43.79 -19.48
CA LEU A 16 -19.33 43.27 -19.56
C LEU A 16 -18.59 43.18 -18.22
N GLN A 17 -19.23 43.52 -17.12
CA GLN A 17 -18.63 43.50 -15.77
C GLN A 17 -19.15 42.35 -14.87
N SER A 18 -19.89 41.39 -15.44
CA SER A 18 -20.49 40.30 -14.62
C SER A 18 -20.06 38.90 -14.99
N ASP A 19 -18.95 38.69 -15.70
CA ASP A 19 -18.49 37.32 -15.99
C ASP A 19 -16.96 37.14 -15.87
N ALA A 20 -16.33 37.85 -14.93
CA ALA A 20 -15.16 37.32 -14.26
C ALA A 20 -15.65 36.43 -13.09
N SER A 21 -16.58 35.52 -13.34
CA SER A 21 -16.97 34.48 -12.41
C SER A 21 -15.76 33.60 -12.15
N GLU A 22 -15.19 33.86 -11.04
CA GLU A 22 -14.25 33.15 -10.22
C GLU A 22 -14.11 31.68 -10.59
N ARG A 23 -13.29 31.36 -11.59
CA ARG A 23 -12.82 30.00 -11.81
C ARG A 23 -11.84 29.70 -10.68
N CYS A 24 -12.33 28.96 -9.70
CA CYS A 24 -11.50 28.41 -8.65
C CYS A 24 -10.70 27.26 -9.24
N ASP A 25 -9.39 27.23 -9.01
CA ASP A 25 -8.56 26.07 -9.32
C ASP A 25 -8.97 24.94 -8.39
N ASP A 26 -9.72 23.98 -8.92
CA ASP A 26 -10.25 22.85 -8.17
C ASP A 26 -9.36 21.63 -8.37
N TRP A 27 -8.69 21.20 -7.30
CA TRP A 27 -7.82 20.02 -7.27
C TRP A 27 -8.59 18.72 -7.07
N GLY A 28 -9.92 18.79 -6.91
CA GLY A 28 -10.79 17.66 -6.70
C GLY A 28 -10.65 17.02 -5.32
N LEU A 29 -11.02 15.74 -5.23
CA LEU A 29 -10.97 14.96 -4.00
C LEU A 29 -9.64 14.20 -3.88
N ASP A 30 -8.82 14.56 -2.90
CA ASP A 30 -7.58 13.85 -2.57
C ASP A 30 -7.86 12.60 -1.71
N THR A 31 -8.10 11.47 -2.37
CA THR A 31 -8.35 10.19 -1.71
C THR A 31 -7.09 9.56 -1.11
N MET A 32 -5.91 10.05 -1.48
CA MET A 32 -4.64 9.57 -0.90
C MET A 32 -4.43 10.04 0.54
N ARG A 33 -5.14 11.10 0.94
CA ARG A 33 -5.11 11.68 2.29
C ARG A 33 -6.37 11.41 3.09
N GLN A 34 -7.00 10.26 2.87
CA GLN A 34 -8.15 9.87 3.68
C GLN A 34 -7.77 9.86 5.17
N ILE A 35 -8.53 10.62 5.96
CA ILE A 35 -8.37 10.70 7.41
C ILE A 35 -9.38 9.75 8.02
N GLN A 36 -8.91 8.75 8.75
CA GLN A 36 -9.76 7.83 9.52
C GLN A 36 -9.52 8.05 11.00
N VAL A 37 -10.59 8.12 11.78
CA VAL A 37 -10.54 8.37 13.22
C VAL A 37 -11.68 7.63 13.92
N TYR A 38 -11.47 7.25 15.18
CA TYR A 38 -12.54 6.68 15.99
C TYR A 38 -13.48 7.77 16.50
N GLU A 39 -14.77 7.42 16.65
CA GLU A 39 -15.75 8.23 17.36
C GLU A 39 -15.25 8.58 18.77
N ASP A 40 -15.65 9.74 19.29
CA ASP A 40 -15.25 10.32 20.57
C ASP A 40 -13.75 10.67 20.69
N GLU A 41 -12.97 10.57 19.62
CA GLU A 41 -11.57 11.00 19.59
C GLU A 41 -11.41 12.38 18.92
N PRO A 42 -10.39 13.16 19.26
CA PRO A 42 -10.08 14.38 18.53
C PRO A 42 -9.54 14.05 17.13
N ALA A 43 -9.96 14.86 16.17
CA ALA A 43 -9.37 14.84 14.82
C ALA A 43 -8.87 16.24 14.45
N ARG A 44 -7.85 16.27 13.60
CA ARG A 44 -7.32 17.50 13.01
C ARG A 44 -7.08 17.30 11.53
N ILE A 45 -7.51 18.30 10.76
CA ILE A 45 -7.38 18.29 9.32
C ILE A 45 -6.60 19.53 8.91
N LYS A 46 -5.39 19.35 8.38
CA LYS A 46 -4.56 20.46 7.90
C LYS A 46 -4.83 20.70 6.43
N CYS A 47 -5.05 21.97 6.04
CA CYS A 47 -5.27 22.31 4.65
C CYS A 47 -3.99 22.06 3.82
N PRO A 48 -4.00 21.15 2.83
CA PRO A 48 -2.81 20.80 2.08
C PRO A 48 -2.38 21.89 1.11
N LEU A 49 -3.21 22.88 0.82
CA LEU A 49 -2.86 23.98 -0.07
C LEU A 49 -1.58 24.71 0.39
N PHE A 50 -1.31 24.76 1.69
CA PHE A 50 -0.11 25.39 2.24
C PHE A 50 1.14 24.52 2.19
N GLU A 51 1.00 23.22 1.95
CA GLU A 51 2.13 22.29 1.93
C GLU A 51 2.66 22.03 0.52
N HIS A 52 1.78 21.86 -0.46
CA HIS A 52 2.14 21.35 -1.78
C HIS A 52 1.82 22.30 -2.95
N PHE A 53 0.82 23.15 -2.78
CA PHE A 53 0.26 23.92 -3.89
C PHE A 53 0.63 25.40 -3.86
N LEU A 54 1.15 25.88 -2.73
CA LEU A 54 1.50 27.29 -2.56
C LEU A 54 2.94 27.45 -2.10
N LYS A 55 3.62 28.48 -2.64
CA LYS A 55 4.92 28.95 -2.15
C LYS A 55 4.84 29.67 -0.79
N TYR A 56 3.65 29.79 -0.22
CA TYR A 56 3.37 30.59 0.96
C TYR A 56 2.93 29.72 2.13
N ASN A 57 3.41 30.02 3.33
CA ASN A 57 2.84 29.51 4.56
C ASN A 57 1.56 30.27 4.92
N TYR A 58 0.80 29.80 5.93
CA TYR A 58 -0.45 30.43 6.34
C TYR A 58 -0.30 31.92 6.67
N SER A 59 0.78 32.32 7.36
CA SER A 59 1.00 33.70 7.79
C SER A 59 1.23 34.63 6.59
N THR A 60 2.01 34.22 5.60
CA THR A 60 2.27 35.01 4.39
C THR A 60 1.05 35.06 3.48
N ALA A 61 0.25 34.01 3.38
CA ALA A 61 -1.00 34.01 2.63
C ALA A 61 -2.02 34.97 3.25
N HIS A 62 -2.16 34.97 4.57
CA HIS A 62 -3.03 35.92 5.28
C HIS A 62 -2.57 37.36 5.08
N SER A 63 -1.27 37.64 5.14
CA SER A 63 -0.70 38.98 4.87
C SER A 63 -0.94 39.44 3.43
N ALA A 64 -1.08 38.50 2.48
CA ALA A 64 -1.45 38.77 1.09
C ALA A 64 -2.96 38.92 0.86
N GLY A 65 -3.76 38.98 1.93
CA GLY A 65 -5.21 39.16 1.88
C GLY A 65 -5.97 37.90 1.46
N LEU A 66 -5.34 36.72 1.50
CA LEU A 66 -6.01 35.46 1.22
C LEU A 66 -6.80 34.97 2.44
N THR A 67 -8.04 34.54 2.22
CA THR A 67 -8.93 33.99 3.25
C THR A 67 -9.09 32.49 3.05
N LEU A 68 -8.88 31.72 4.12
CA LEU A 68 -9.14 30.29 4.17
C LEU A 68 -10.55 30.03 4.65
N ILE A 69 -11.35 29.35 3.84
CA ILE A 69 -12.72 28.94 4.11
C ILE A 69 -12.79 27.43 4.11
N TRP A 70 -13.56 26.84 5.02
CA TRP A 70 -13.81 25.42 5.10
C TRP A 70 -15.24 25.11 4.74
N TYR A 71 -15.44 24.08 3.92
CA TYR A 71 -16.73 23.55 3.54
C TYR A 71 -16.82 22.08 3.94
N TRP A 72 -18.03 21.63 4.13
CA TRP A 72 -18.36 20.25 4.41
C TRP A 72 -19.41 19.73 3.42
N THR A 73 -19.18 18.57 2.85
CA THR A 73 -20.13 17.85 2.00
C THR A 73 -20.44 16.53 2.66
N ARG A 74 -21.69 16.32 3.02
CA ARG A 74 -22.16 15.05 3.58
C ARG A 74 -22.16 13.97 2.52
N GLN A 75 -22.03 12.70 2.94
CA GLN A 75 -22.09 11.57 2.03
C GLN A 75 -23.46 11.41 1.34
N ASP A 76 -24.55 11.88 1.96
CA ASP A 76 -25.93 11.77 1.49
C ASP A 76 -26.37 12.97 0.62
N ARG A 77 -25.55 13.99 0.44
CA ARG A 77 -25.88 15.22 -0.29
C ARG A 77 -24.66 15.75 -1.02
N ASP A 78 -24.84 16.04 -2.30
CA ASP A 78 -23.78 16.69 -3.13
C ASP A 78 -23.70 18.20 -2.94
N LEU A 79 -24.05 18.70 -1.76
CA LEU A 79 -24.06 20.13 -1.45
C LEU A 79 -22.93 20.49 -0.51
N GLU A 80 -22.02 21.38 -0.94
CA GLU A 80 -20.98 21.98 -0.09
C GLU A 80 -21.61 23.04 0.82
N GLU A 81 -21.56 22.80 2.13
CA GLU A 81 -22.03 23.76 3.13
C GLU A 81 -20.84 24.41 3.86
N PRO A 82 -20.77 25.76 3.98
CA PRO A 82 -19.71 26.41 4.73
C PRO A 82 -19.81 26.08 6.22
N ILE A 83 -18.68 25.75 6.84
CA ILE A 83 -18.64 25.42 8.27
C ILE A 83 -18.74 26.70 9.07
N ASN A 84 -19.77 26.79 9.95
CA ASN A 84 -19.96 27.91 10.85
C ASN A 84 -19.27 27.67 12.20
N PHE A 85 -18.16 28.37 12.47
CA PHE A 85 -17.38 28.25 13.70
C PHE A 85 -17.90 29.11 14.87
N ARG A 86 -18.96 29.90 14.68
CA ARG A 86 -19.45 30.86 15.69
C ARG A 86 -20.53 30.31 16.64
N LEU A 87 -20.88 29.05 16.52
CA LEU A 87 -21.86 28.43 17.40
C LEU A 87 -21.25 28.18 18.79
N PRO A 88 -21.94 28.53 19.88
CA PRO A 88 -21.39 28.54 21.25
C PRO A 88 -20.99 27.14 21.77
N GLU A 89 -21.56 26.07 21.23
CA GLU A 89 -21.24 24.68 21.61
C GLU A 89 -20.38 23.97 20.55
N ASN A 90 -19.64 24.75 19.80
CA ASN A 90 -18.98 24.21 18.64
C ASN A 90 -17.74 23.37 19.00
N ARG A 91 -17.88 22.04 18.92
CA ARG A 91 -16.75 21.11 19.01
C ARG A 91 -15.84 21.13 17.77
N ILE A 92 -16.28 21.80 16.69
CA ILE A 92 -15.52 22.02 15.48
C ILE A 92 -14.95 23.44 15.51
N SER A 93 -13.64 23.58 15.44
CA SER A 93 -12.96 24.87 15.48
C SER A 93 -11.90 24.99 14.39
N LYS A 94 -11.54 26.22 14.04
CA LYS A 94 -10.49 26.53 13.07
C LYS A 94 -9.32 27.19 13.80
N GLU A 95 -8.14 26.59 13.69
CA GLU A 95 -6.90 27.13 14.22
C GLU A 95 -5.88 27.28 13.07
N LYS A 96 -5.67 28.50 12.60
CA LYS A 96 -4.85 28.79 11.42
C LYS A 96 -5.34 28.01 10.18
N ASP A 97 -4.52 27.09 9.66
CA ASP A 97 -4.77 26.23 8.52
C ASP A 97 -5.34 24.85 8.90
N VAL A 98 -5.68 24.65 10.18
CA VAL A 98 -6.17 23.38 10.71
C VAL A 98 -7.63 23.48 11.10
N LEU A 99 -8.44 22.51 10.68
CA LEU A 99 -9.78 22.24 11.15
C LEU A 99 -9.70 21.19 12.27
N TRP A 100 -10.28 21.49 13.41
CA TRP A 100 -10.28 20.65 14.61
C TRP A 100 -11.66 20.12 14.93
N PHE A 101 -11.71 18.88 15.37
CA PHE A 101 -12.86 18.21 15.97
C PHE A 101 -12.48 17.80 17.39
N ARG A 102 -13.26 18.21 18.40
CA ARG A 102 -13.02 17.91 19.83
C ARG A 102 -14.33 17.63 20.57
N PRO A 103 -14.84 16.38 20.56
CA PRO A 103 -14.42 15.19 19.81
C PRO A 103 -15.12 15.06 18.43
N THR A 104 -14.78 14.01 17.66
CA THR A 104 -15.53 13.59 16.47
C THR A 104 -16.78 12.80 16.82
N LEU A 105 -17.78 12.86 15.93
CA LEU A 105 -18.98 12.04 15.97
C LEU A 105 -19.12 11.29 14.63
N LEU A 106 -19.83 10.17 14.60
CA LEU A 106 -20.08 9.40 13.37
C LEU A 106 -20.65 10.27 12.23
N ASN A 107 -21.52 11.22 12.58
CA ASN A 107 -22.12 12.15 11.62
C ASN A 107 -21.14 13.16 11.03
N ASP A 108 -19.88 13.24 11.50
CA ASP A 108 -18.85 14.06 10.86
C ASP A 108 -18.23 13.40 9.64
N THR A 109 -18.53 12.16 9.38
CA THR A 109 -18.11 11.48 8.16
C THR A 109 -18.57 12.24 6.92
N GLY A 110 -17.64 12.55 6.02
CA GLY A 110 -17.92 13.33 4.83
C GLY A 110 -16.65 13.91 4.20
N ASN A 111 -16.85 14.70 3.13
CA ASN A 111 -15.74 15.38 2.47
C ASN A 111 -15.59 16.80 3.02
N TYR A 112 -14.37 17.17 3.33
CA TYR A 112 -14.02 18.50 3.82
C TYR A 112 -13.17 19.22 2.79
N THR A 113 -13.66 20.37 2.30
CA THR A 113 -12.98 21.20 1.33
C THR A 113 -12.35 22.39 2.02
N CYS A 114 -11.04 22.58 1.88
CA CYS A 114 -10.41 23.85 2.18
C CYS A 114 -10.28 24.69 0.91
N MET A 115 -10.74 25.94 0.97
CA MET A 115 -10.68 26.90 -0.12
C MET A 115 -9.90 28.13 0.34
N LEU A 116 -8.90 28.51 -0.45
CA LEU A 116 -8.11 29.71 -0.23
C LEU A 116 -8.42 30.72 -1.32
N ARG A 117 -8.91 31.90 -0.96
CA ARG A 117 -9.35 32.90 -1.94
C ARG A 117 -9.13 34.36 -1.50
N ASN A 118 -9.03 35.23 -2.51
CA ASN A 118 -9.23 36.67 -2.43
C ASN A 118 -10.04 37.13 -3.66
N THR A 119 -9.97 38.41 -4.03
CA THR A 119 -10.67 38.98 -5.19
C THR A 119 -10.13 38.50 -6.56
N THR A 120 -8.90 37.99 -6.61
CA THR A 120 -8.21 37.63 -7.87
C THR A 120 -7.71 36.19 -7.89
N TYR A 121 -7.77 35.48 -6.76
CA TYR A 121 -7.23 34.15 -6.61
C TYR A 121 -8.25 33.24 -5.90
N CYS A 122 -8.40 32.02 -6.40
CA CYS A 122 -9.17 30.98 -5.74
C CYS A 122 -8.54 29.60 -6.04
N SER A 123 -8.30 28.83 -4.99
CA SER A 123 -7.87 27.43 -5.08
C SER A 123 -8.55 26.61 -4.01
N LYS A 124 -9.03 25.41 -4.33
CA LYS A 124 -9.67 24.49 -3.40
C LYS A 124 -9.25 23.05 -3.57
N VAL A 125 -9.28 22.28 -2.50
CA VAL A 125 -9.06 20.83 -2.48
C VAL A 125 -9.93 20.20 -1.43
N ALA A 126 -10.51 19.05 -1.74
CA ALA A 126 -11.33 18.26 -0.82
C ALA A 126 -10.59 16.98 -0.38
N PHE A 127 -10.92 16.47 0.80
CA PHE A 127 -10.43 15.20 1.30
C PHE A 127 -11.45 14.54 2.23
N PRO A 128 -11.50 13.21 2.26
CA PRO A 128 -12.47 12.49 3.05
C PRO A 128 -12.04 12.37 4.51
N LEU A 129 -12.98 12.61 5.43
CA LEU A 129 -12.93 12.20 6.82
C LEU A 129 -13.88 11.04 7.01
N GLU A 130 -13.41 9.95 7.56
CA GLU A 130 -14.21 8.80 7.95
C GLU A 130 -14.11 8.61 9.47
N VAL A 131 -15.25 8.68 10.14
CA VAL A 131 -15.35 8.40 11.58
C VAL A 131 -15.94 7.02 11.76
N VAL A 132 -15.23 6.17 12.47
CA VAL A 132 -15.62 4.78 12.68
C VAL A 132 -15.87 4.48 14.16
N GLN A 133 -16.77 3.54 14.43
CA GLN A 133 -17.00 3.07 15.79
C GLN A 133 -15.78 2.30 16.31
N LYS A 134 -15.46 2.53 17.58
CA LYS A 134 -14.37 1.84 18.26
C LYS A 134 -14.85 0.50 18.79
N ASP A 135 -14.19 -0.57 18.35
CA ASP A 135 -14.35 -1.90 18.92
C ASP A 135 -13.54 -2.03 20.23
N SER A 136 -14.02 -2.86 21.16
CA SER A 136 -13.35 -3.15 22.42
C SER A 136 -11.94 -3.73 22.28
N CYS A 137 -11.64 -4.38 21.14
CA CYS A 137 -10.36 -4.99 20.84
C CYS A 137 -9.56 -4.24 19.77
N PHE A 138 -9.97 -3.01 19.45
CA PHE A 138 -9.34 -2.18 18.41
C PHE A 138 -9.34 -2.81 17.01
N ASN A 139 -10.18 -3.84 16.76
CA ASN A 139 -10.40 -4.36 15.43
C ASN A 139 -11.04 -3.25 14.59
N SER A 140 -10.31 -2.76 13.63
CA SER A 140 -10.76 -1.63 12.82
C SER A 140 -10.85 -2.04 11.36
N PRO A 141 -11.89 -1.59 10.64
CA PRO A 141 -11.93 -1.69 9.19
C PRO A 141 -10.93 -0.75 8.50
N MET A 142 -10.25 0.11 9.28
CA MET A 142 -9.28 1.07 8.76
C MET A 142 -8.08 0.37 8.11
N LYS A 143 -7.59 0.95 7.03
CA LYS A 143 -6.33 0.53 6.42
C LYS A 143 -5.16 0.88 7.34
N LEU A 144 -4.57 -0.13 7.95
CA LEU A 144 -3.49 0.05 8.91
C LEU A 144 -2.13 0.21 8.20
N PRO A 145 -1.26 1.10 8.70
CA PRO A 145 0.12 1.15 8.25
C PRO A 145 0.85 -0.14 8.65
N VAL A 146 1.65 -0.67 7.74
CA VAL A 146 2.44 -1.88 7.98
C VAL A 146 3.87 -1.49 8.32
N HIS A 147 4.33 -1.93 9.50
CA HIS A 147 5.71 -1.76 9.94
C HIS A 147 6.43 -3.11 9.89
N ARG A 148 7.57 -3.17 9.19
CA ARG A 148 8.36 -4.40 9.06
C ARG A 148 9.51 -4.40 10.05
N LEU A 149 9.61 -5.47 10.85
CA LEU A 149 10.73 -5.77 11.71
C LEU A 149 11.54 -6.92 11.08
N TYR A 150 12.84 -6.87 11.22
CA TYR A 150 13.72 -7.92 10.72
C TYR A 150 13.92 -9.01 11.77
N LEU A 151 13.77 -10.26 11.37
CA LEU A 151 13.96 -11.41 12.24
C LEU A 151 15.36 -11.39 12.85
N GLU A 152 15.45 -11.53 14.18
CA GLU A 152 16.70 -11.66 14.95
C GLU A 152 17.75 -10.57 14.74
N TYR A 153 17.35 -9.39 14.26
CA TYR A 153 18.25 -8.28 13.90
C TYR A 153 18.57 -7.33 15.07
N GLY A 154 18.52 -7.80 16.32
CA GLY A 154 18.74 -6.95 17.50
C GLY A 154 17.52 -6.12 17.88
N VAL A 155 17.72 -5.08 18.68
CA VAL A 155 16.62 -4.24 19.20
C VAL A 155 16.05 -3.36 18.11
N GLN A 156 14.76 -3.51 17.84
CA GLN A 156 14.00 -2.71 16.88
C GLN A 156 12.82 -2.04 17.59
N LYS A 157 12.37 -0.91 17.05
CA LYS A 157 11.31 -0.11 17.70
C LYS A 157 10.25 0.29 16.67
N ILE A 158 9.01 0.31 17.13
CA ILE A 158 7.91 1.00 16.44
C ILE A 158 7.50 2.21 17.28
N THR A 159 7.02 3.26 16.63
CA THR A 159 6.57 4.49 17.29
C THR A 159 5.06 4.65 17.08
N CYS A 160 4.35 5.15 18.07
CA CYS A 160 2.93 5.49 17.95
C CYS A 160 2.71 6.51 16.81
N PRO A 161 1.99 6.14 15.73
CA PRO A 161 1.94 6.97 14.53
C PRO A 161 0.96 8.12 14.64
N ASN A 162 1.18 9.20 13.86
CA ASN A 162 0.23 10.29 13.61
C ASN A 162 -0.36 10.94 14.88
N ILE A 163 0.48 11.22 15.88
CA ILE A 163 0.09 11.90 17.12
C ILE A 163 0.61 13.34 17.19
N ASP A 164 1.45 13.73 16.24
CA ASP A 164 2.06 15.06 16.25
C ASP A 164 1.05 16.18 16.08
N GLY A 165 1.19 17.22 16.92
CA GLY A 165 0.36 18.42 16.89
C GLY A 165 -1.03 18.25 17.50
N PHE A 166 -1.35 17.13 18.15
CA PHE A 166 -2.58 16.99 18.91
C PHE A 166 -2.51 17.64 20.29
N PHE A 167 -1.35 17.73 20.87
CA PHE A 167 -1.10 18.35 22.16
C PHE A 167 0.19 19.18 22.12
N PRO A 168 0.30 20.23 22.95
CA PRO A 168 1.52 21.02 23.06
C PRO A 168 2.70 20.19 23.58
N SER A 169 3.93 20.56 23.21
CA SER A 169 5.14 19.89 23.69
C SER A 169 5.33 19.92 25.21
N SER A 170 4.67 20.84 25.89
CA SER A 170 4.65 20.95 27.38
C SER A 170 3.79 19.87 28.04
N VAL A 171 2.86 19.26 27.31
CA VAL A 171 1.98 18.20 27.82
C VAL A 171 2.67 16.85 27.64
N LYS A 172 2.80 16.10 28.73
CA LYS A 172 3.30 14.72 28.71
C LYS A 172 2.11 13.76 28.70
N PRO A 173 1.81 13.13 27.55
CA PRO A 173 0.73 12.16 27.47
C PRO A 173 1.09 10.84 28.19
N THR A 174 0.07 10.14 28.65
CA THR A 174 0.21 8.74 29.06
C THR A 174 -0.08 7.86 27.85
N ILE A 175 0.79 6.88 27.60
CA ILE A 175 0.65 5.96 26.45
C ILE A 175 0.58 4.54 26.95
N THR A 176 -0.44 3.84 26.49
CA THR A 176 -0.65 2.42 26.77
C THR A 176 -0.66 1.66 25.45
N TRP A 177 0.12 0.60 25.37
CA TRP A 177 0.19 -0.27 24.22
C TRP A 177 -0.65 -1.54 24.38
N TYR A 178 -1.27 -1.97 23.30
CA TYR A 178 -2.07 -3.19 23.21
C TYR A 178 -1.65 -4.01 21.99
N MET A 179 -1.79 -5.32 22.10
CA MET A 179 -1.75 -6.29 21.00
C MET A 179 -3.11 -6.96 20.94
N GLY A 180 -3.92 -6.63 19.94
CA GLY A 180 -5.35 -6.96 19.97
C GLY A 180 -6.02 -6.42 21.23
N CYS A 181 -6.75 -7.26 21.97
CA CYS A 181 -7.40 -6.90 23.23
C CYS A 181 -6.46 -6.81 24.44
N TYR A 182 -5.23 -7.26 24.34
CA TYR A 182 -4.34 -7.45 25.48
C TYR A 182 -3.37 -6.29 25.64
N LYS A 183 -3.32 -5.76 26.87
CA LYS A 183 -2.34 -4.73 27.21
C LYS A 183 -0.93 -5.34 27.18
N VAL A 184 -0.04 -4.66 26.46
CA VAL A 184 1.37 -5.04 26.39
C VAL A 184 2.04 -4.64 27.71
N HIS A 185 2.62 -5.59 28.36
CA HIS A 185 3.50 -5.42 29.53
C HIS A 185 4.93 -5.82 29.14
N ASN A 186 5.90 -5.56 30.03
CA ASN A 186 7.29 -6.02 29.83
C ASN A 186 7.31 -7.57 29.86
N PHE A 187 7.01 -8.18 28.75
CA PHE A 187 6.89 -9.61 28.61
C PHE A 187 7.28 -10.07 27.20
N ASN A 188 7.95 -11.19 27.07
CA ASN A 188 8.28 -11.84 25.80
C ASN A 188 8.99 -10.94 24.78
N ASN A 189 10.10 -10.30 25.17
CA ASN A 189 10.92 -9.48 24.28
C ASN A 189 10.29 -8.18 23.76
N VAL A 190 9.09 -7.81 24.26
CA VAL A 190 8.40 -6.57 23.86
C VAL A 190 8.28 -5.64 25.07
N ILE A 191 8.85 -4.44 24.97
CA ILE A 191 8.94 -3.47 26.08
C ILE A 191 8.30 -2.16 25.65
N PRO A 192 7.19 -1.72 26.31
CA PRO A 192 6.60 -0.41 26.07
C PRO A 192 7.46 0.70 26.75
N GLU A 193 7.90 1.66 25.94
CA GLU A 193 8.74 2.80 26.36
C GLU A 193 8.07 4.12 25.93
N GLY A 194 6.96 4.48 26.57
CA GLY A 194 6.19 5.67 26.21
C GLY A 194 5.69 5.61 24.78
N MET A 195 6.13 6.54 23.92
CA MET A 195 5.72 6.59 22.51
C MET A 195 6.23 5.42 21.67
N ASN A 196 7.23 4.70 22.17
CA ASN A 196 7.86 3.60 21.46
C ASN A 196 7.46 2.26 22.07
N LEU A 197 7.46 1.24 21.23
CA LEU A 197 7.38 -0.16 21.60
C LEU A 197 8.64 -0.84 21.07
N SER A 198 9.48 -1.35 21.98
CA SER A 198 10.75 -1.96 21.66
C SER A 198 10.65 -3.47 21.60
N PHE A 199 11.17 -4.07 20.54
CA PHE A 199 11.33 -5.51 20.36
C PHE A 199 12.80 -5.85 20.52
N ILE A 200 13.17 -6.55 21.60
CA ILE A 200 14.58 -6.90 21.90
C ILE A 200 15.12 -7.83 20.81
N ILE A 201 14.34 -8.84 20.46
CA ILE A 201 14.56 -9.75 19.34
C ILE A 201 13.22 -9.96 18.67
N ALA A 202 13.10 -9.52 17.42
CA ALA A 202 11.86 -9.74 16.65
C ALA A 202 11.72 -11.21 16.25
N MET A 203 10.57 -11.78 16.51
CA MET A 203 10.21 -13.17 16.18
C MET A 203 8.89 -13.20 15.42
N VAL A 204 8.63 -14.24 14.64
CA VAL A 204 7.37 -14.41 13.88
C VAL A 204 6.13 -14.33 14.77
N SER A 205 6.23 -14.73 16.02
CA SER A 205 5.17 -14.60 17.02
C SER A 205 4.83 -13.15 17.39
N ASN A 206 5.66 -12.18 16.98
CA ASN A 206 5.37 -10.75 17.14
C ASN A 206 4.55 -10.18 15.98
N ASN A 207 4.19 -10.97 14.98
CA ASN A 207 3.27 -10.54 13.92
C ASN A 207 1.90 -10.22 14.53
N GLY A 208 1.33 -9.09 14.12
CA GLY A 208 0.00 -8.71 14.57
C GLY A 208 -0.21 -7.20 14.62
N ASP A 209 -1.40 -6.82 15.07
CA ASP A 209 -1.78 -5.41 15.18
C ASP A 209 -1.47 -4.88 16.58
N TYR A 210 -0.68 -3.82 16.61
CA TYR A 210 -0.31 -3.12 17.83
C TYR A 210 -0.98 -1.76 17.87
N THR A 211 -1.67 -1.50 18.99
CA THR A 211 -2.42 -0.27 19.20
C THR A 211 -1.81 0.52 20.35
N CYS A 212 -1.49 1.79 20.11
CA CYS A 212 -1.17 2.75 21.16
C CYS A 212 -2.39 3.63 21.45
N VAL A 213 -2.75 3.70 22.71
CA VAL A 213 -3.75 4.66 23.24
C VAL A 213 -3.02 5.75 23.96
N VAL A 214 -3.07 6.97 23.39
CA VAL A 214 -2.44 8.17 23.92
C VAL A 214 -3.50 8.94 24.68
N THR A 215 -3.29 9.19 25.96
CA THR A 215 -4.21 9.95 26.84
C THR A 215 -3.55 11.23 27.26
N TYR A 216 -4.21 12.38 27.04
CA TYR A 216 -3.70 13.69 27.42
C TYR A 216 -4.80 14.63 27.89
N PRO A 217 -4.50 15.54 28.85
CA PRO A 217 -5.42 16.56 29.29
C PRO A 217 -5.35 17.80 28.37
N GLU A 218 -6.52 18.39 28.07
CA GLU A 218 -6.63 19.68 27.41
C GLU A 218 -7.88 20.42 27.91
N ASN A 219 -7.73 21.66 28.37
CA ASN A 219 -8.83 22.53 28.84
C ASN A 219 -9.81 21.87 29.85
N GLY A 220 -9.26 21.11 30.81
CA GLY A 220 -10.01 20.42 31.84
C GLY A 220 -10.74 19.14 31.37
N ARG A 221 -10.53 18.73 30.12
CA ARG A 221 -11.03 17.46 29.58
C ARG A 221 -9.87 16.51 29.31
N THR A 222 -10.16 15.23 29.33
CA THR A 222 -9.18 14.19 28.93
C THR A 222 -9.55 13.67 27.56
N PHE A 223 -8.59 13.69 26.66
CA PHE A 223 -8.74 13.16 25.31
C PHE A 223 -7.91 11.88 25.13
N HIS A 224 -8.41 11.03 24.25
CA HIS A 224 -7.75 9.78 23.87
C HIS A 224 -7.51 9.77 22.35
N LEU A 225 -6.34 9.29 21.93
CA LEU A 225 -6.01 9.02 20.54
C LEU A 225 -5.64 7.56 20.43
N THR A 226 -6.35 6.82 19.62
CA THR A 226 -6.07 5.42 19.34
C THR A 226 -5.42 5.30 17.96
N ARG A 227 -4.26 4.68 17.90
CA ARG A 227 -3.52 4.47 16.65
C ARG A 227 -3.05 3.03 16.57
N THR A 228 -3.48 2.36 15.51
CA THR A 228 -3.12 0.95 15.27
C THR A 228 -2.21 0.86 14.08
N GLN A 229 -1.25 -0.04 14.15
CA GLN A 229 -0.36 -0.39 13.05
C GLN A 229 -0.11 -1.90 13.06
N THR A 230 0.02 -2.48 11.86
CA THR A 230 0.36 -3.89 11.71
C THR A 230 1.86 -4.06 11.74
N VAL A 231 2.34 -4.95 12.60
CA VAL A 231 3.74 -5.40 12.64
C VAL A 231 3.86 -6.69 11.86
N LYS A 232 4.81 -6.74 10.94
CA LYS A 232 5.23 -7.95 10.23
C LYS A 232 6.70 -8.19 10.44
N VAL A 233 7.06 -9.38 10.89
CA VAL A 233 8.45 -9.82 10.99
C VAL A 233 8.83 -10.48 9.68
N VAL A 234 9.88 -9.96 9.05
CA VAL A 234 10.39 -10.39 7.74
C VAL A 234 11.80 -10.95 7.87
N GLY A 235 12.29 -11.62 6.84
CA GLY A 235 13.65 -12.16 6.81
C GLY A 235 14.71 -11.09 7.05
N SER A 236 15.85 -11.48 7.64
CA SER A 236 16.96 -10.56 7.89
C SER A 236 17.65 -10.18 6.57
N PRO A 237 17.91 -8.88 6.31
CA PRO A 237 18.62 -8.46 5.10
C PRO A 237 20.07 -8.96 5.04
N ASN A 238 20.65 -9.36 6.20
CA ASN A 238 22.00 -9.92 6.27
C ASN A 238 22.05 -11.35 5.75
N ASP A 239 20.92 -12.08 5.84
CA ASP A 239 20.80 -13.48 5.41
C ASP A 239 20.25 -13.59 3.97
N ALA A 240 20.08 -12.46 3.29
CA ALA A 240 19.62 -12.45 1.92
C ALA A 240 20.65 -13.06 0.96
N LEU A 241 20.23 -14.08 0.21
CA LEU A 241 21.04 -14.88 -0.68
C LEU A 241 20.61 -14.66 -2.16
N PRO A 242 21.49 -15.03 -3.14
CA PRO A 242 21.06 -15.20 -4.51
C PRO A 242 19.89 -16.17 -4.63
N PRO A 243 19.15 -16.19 -5.77
CA PRO A 243 18.04 -17.11 -5.98
C PRO A 243 18.43 -18.58 -5.78
N HIS A 244 17.58 -19.35 -5.09
CA HIS A 244 17.79 -20.77 -4.88
C HIS A 244 16.76 -21.60 -5.64
N PHE A 245 17.22 -22.52 -6.51
CA PHE A 245 16.34 -23.36 -7.31
C PHE A 245 15.91 -24.62 -6.59
N TYR A 246 14.61 -24.85 -6.51
CA TYR A 246 14.02 -26.13 -6.16
C TYR A 246 13.80 -27.01 -7.42
N SER A 247 13.55 -26.37 -8.58
CA SER A 247 13.36 -27.02 -9.89
C SER A 247 13.66 -26.00 -10.99
N PRO A 248 14.25 -26.45 -12.14
CA PRO A 248 14.75 -27.78 -12.40
C PRO A 248 16.01 -28.13 -11.61
N THR A 249 16.26 -29.40 -11.36
CA THR A 249 17.46 -29.91 -10.68
C THR A 249 18.25 -30.81 -11.58
N ASP A 250 19.53 -31.00 -11.26
CA ASP A 250 20.42 -31.87 -12.05
C ASP A 250 20.03 -33.37 -12.00
N LEU A 251 19.14 -33.72 -11.04
CA LEU A 251 18.70 -35.11 -10.82
C LEU A 251 17.43 -35.44 -11.62
N VAL A 252 16.67 -34.45 -12.07
CA VAL A 252 15.41 -34.66 -12.79
C VAL A 252 15.64 -34.64 -14.28
N VAL A 253 15.20 -35.68 -14.97
CA VAL A 253 15.17 -35.77 -16.42
C VAL A 253 13.73 -35.87 -16.90
N TYR A 254 13.32 -34.98 -17.78
CA TYR A 254 11.99 -34.95 -18.37
C TYR A 254 12.01 -35.84 -19.65
N GLU A 255 11.52 -37.07 -19.53
CA GLU A 255 11.47 -38.01 -20.65
C GLU A 255 10.10 -38.00 -21.32
N LYS A 256 10.04 -37.75 -22.63
CA LYS A 256 8.81 -37.63 -23.40
C LYS A 256 8.94 -38.29 -24.77
N GLU A 257 7.78 -38.75 -25.31
CA GLU A 257 7.68 -39.19 -26.71
C GLU A 257 7.17 -38.03 -27.57
N PRO A 258 7.54 -37.97 -28.87
CA PRO A 258 6.96 -36.99 -29.77
C PRO A 258 5.42 -37.05 -29.78
N GLY A 259 4.76 -35.90 -29.65
CA GLY A 259 3.30 -35.77 -29.54
C GLY A 259 2.76 -35.68 -28.11
N GLU A 260 3.55 -36.00 -27.09
CA GLU A 260 3.17 -35.82 -25.70
C GLU A 260 3.29 -34.34 -25.24
N GLU A 261 2.67 -34.03 -24.12
CA GLU A 261 2.85 -32.76 -23.44
C GLU A 261 4.10 -32.75 -22.56
N LEU A 262 4.92 -31.70 -22.71
CA LEU A 262 6.11 -31.47 -21.88
C LEU A 262 5.79 -30.35 -20.87
N LEU A 263 5.88 -30.66 -19.58
CA LEU A 263 5.71 -29.71 -18.49
C LEU A 263 7.03 -29.62 -17.71
N ILE A 264 7.59 -28.42 -17.63
CA ILE A 264 8.83 -28.16 -16.89
C ILE A 264 8.58 -27.05 -15.86
N PRO A 265 8.52 -27.37 -14.57
CA PRO A 265 8.41 -26.36 -13.54
C PRO A 265 9.77 -25.70 -13.28
N CYS A 266 9.81 -24.39 -13.26
CA CYS A 266 10.88 -23.61 -12.66
C CYS A 266 10.38 -23.05 -11.33
N LYS A 267 10.84 -23.62 -10.22
CA LYS A 267 10.47 -23.23 -8.87
C LYS A 267 11.69 -22.67 -8.15
N VAL A 268 11.63 -21.38 -7.81
CA VAL A 268 12.74 -20.62 -7.24
C VAL A 268 12.33 -19.98 -5.92
N PHE A 269 13.18 -20.10 -4.93
CA PHE A 269 13.05 -19.46 -3.64
C PHE A 269 13.93 -18.20 -3.59
N PHE A 270 13.35 -17.13 -3.06
CA PHE A 270 14.00 -15.85 -2.80
C PHE A 270 13.83 -15.49 -1.33
N THR A 271 14.93 -15.25 -0.66
CA THR A 271 14.91 -14.65 0.69
C THR A 271 14.35 -13.25 0.61
N PHE A 272 13.63 -12.82 1.66
CA PHE A 272 13.11 -11.46 1.73
C PHE A 272 14.25 -10.43 1.59
N LEU A 273 14.05 -9.49 0.69
CA LEU A 273 14.92 -8.34 0.52
C LEU A 273 14.09 -7.13 0.13
N LYS A 274 14.07 -6.12 1.01
CA LYS A 274 13.30 -4.88 0.79
C LYS A 274 13.71 -4.24 -0.55
N ASP A 275 12.70 -3.82 -1.31
CA ASP A 275 12.85 -3.12 -2.60
C ASP A 275 13.58 -3.94 -3.68
N SER A 276 13.80 -5.25 -3.48
CA SER A 276 14.32 -6.15 -4.51
C SER A 276 13.22 -6.57 -5.46
N ARG A 277 13.53 -6.54 -6.75
CA ARG A 277 12.70 -7.20 -7.77
C ARG A 277 13.21 -8.62 -7.93
N ASN A 278 12.37 -9.59 -7.61
CA ASN A 278 12.62 -10.99 -7.89
C ASN A 278 12.07 -11.32 -9.27
N GLU A 279 12.88 -11.84 -10.14
CA GLU A 279 12.52 -12.17 -11.52
C GLU A 279 12.83 -13.63 -11.80
N VAL A 280 11.92 -14.30 -12.51
CA VAL A 280 12.10 -15.66 -13.04
C VAL A 280 11.65 -15.63 -14.50
N TRP A 281 12.43 -16.25 -15.40
CA TRP A 281 12.04 -16.36 -16.81
C TRP A 281 12.68 -17.60 -17.46
N TRP A 282 12.08 -18.03 -18.56
CA TRP A 282 12.58 -19.11 -19.36
C TRP A 282 13.28 -18.61 -20.63
N THR A 283 14.29 -19.36 -21.07
CA THR A 283 14.79 -19.29 -22.44
C THR A 283 14.81 -20.69 -23.08
N ILE A 284 14.56 -20.74 -24.40
CA ILE A 284 14.62 -21.92 -25.23
C ILE A 284 15.64 -21.63 -26.34
N ASP A 285 16.75 -22.38 -26.36
CA ASP A 285 17.88 -22.10 -27.24
C ASP A 285 18.36 -20.64 -27.16
N GLY A 286 18.33 -20.04 -25.95
CA GLY A 286 18.78 -18.68 -25.69
C GLY A 286 17.75 -17.58 -26.07
N LYS A 287 16.56 -17.92 -26.57
CA LYS A 287 15.49 -16.99 -26.92
C LYS A 287 14.36 -17.08 -25.89
N LYS A 288 13.61 -15.99 -25.72
CA LYS A 288 12.39 -16.03 -24.90
C LYS A 288 11.34 -16.94 -25.54
N PRO A 289 10.45 -17.59 -24.74
CA PRO A 289 9.42 -18.46 -25.28
C PRO A 289 8.57 -17.82 -26.39
N GLU A 290 8.20 -16.55 -26.21
CA GLU A 290 7.41 -15.77 -27.18
C GLU A 290 8.14 -15.49 -28.50
N ASP A 291 9.46 -15.57 -28.53
CA ASP A 291 10.31 -15.36 -29.71
C ASP A 291 10.61 -16.66 -30.44
N THR A 292 10.06 -17.79 -30.02
CA THR A 292 10.25 -19.11 -30.62
C THR A 292 9.06 -19.51 -31.49
N ASN A 293 9.27 -20.43 -32.44
CA ASN A 293 8.20 -20.99 -33.28
C ASN A 293 7.50 -22.20 -32.62
N ILE A 294 7.55 -22.31 -31.30
CA ILE A 294 6.98 -23.44 -30.55
C ILE A 294 5.67 -22.99 -29.91
N ASP A 295 4.65 -23.84 -29.92
CA ASP A 295 3.41 -23.60 -29.13
C ASP A 295 3.69 -23.86 -27.65
N VAL A 296 4.23 -22.84 -27.00
CA VAL A 296 4.66 -22.85 -25.61
C VAL A 296 3.84 -21.86 -24.79
N ALA A 297 3.43 -22.29 -23.60
CA ALA A 297 2.80 -21.44 -22.61
C ALA A 297 3.64 -21.39 -21.33
N VAL A 298 3.68 -20.24 -20.67
CA VAL A 298 4.31 -20.07 -19.37
C VAL A 298 3.29 -19.54 -18.39
N ASN A 299 3.02 -20.29 -17.31
CA ASN A 299 2.12 -19.91 -16.23
C ASN A 299 2.92 -19.61 -14.97
N GLU A 300 2.65 -18.47 -14.34
CA GLU A 300 3.35 -18.05 -13.13
C GLU A 300 2.46 -18.13 -11.90
N SER A 301 3.04 -18.56 -10.79
CA SER A 301 2.44 -18.47 -9.46
C SER A 301 3.48 -18.00 -8.43
N VAL A 302 3.02 -17.23 -7.44
CA VAL A 302 3.86 -16.68 -6.38
C VAL A 302 3.25 -17.05 -5.03
N THR A 303 4.08 -17.52 -4.10
CA THR A 303 3.70 -17.79 -2.71
C THR A 303 4.67 -17.08 -1.78
N LEU A 304 4.15 -16.54 -0.66
CA LEU A 304 4.94 -15.89 0.37
C LEU A 304 4.96 -16.75 1.64
N SER A 305 6.12 -16.81 2.29
CA SER A 305 6.26 -17.38 3.63
C SER A 305 5.73 -16.41 4.71
N MET A 306 5.73 -16.84 5.97
CA MET A 306 5.40 -15.95 7.09
C MET A 306 6.39 -14.79 7.24
N THR A 307 7.63 -14.96 6.79
CA THR A 307 8.72 -13.98 6.82
C THR A 307 8.84 -13.18 5.52
N GLU A 308 7.81 -13.24 4.69
CA GLU A 308 7.75 -12.61 3.35
C GLU A 308 8.83 -13.09 2.37
N ASP A 309 9.50 -14.24 2.65
CA ASP A 309 10.29 -14.90 1.62
C ASP A 309 9.39 -15.39 0.49
N GLU A 310 9.85 -15.26 -0.72
CA GLU A 310 9.04 -15.49 -1.91
C GLU A 310 9.43 -16.80 -2.58
N THR A 311 8.45 -17.60 -2.99
CA THR A 311 8.64 -18.72 -3.90
C THR A 311 7.88 -18.45 -5.19
N ARG A 312 8.59 -18.31 -6.31
CA ARG A 312 8.02 -18.18 -7.65
C ARG A 312 8.10 -19.50 -8.38
N THR A 313 7.01 -19.84 -9.04
CA THR A 313 6.97 -21.01 -9.92
C THR A 313 6.51 -20.57 -11.28
N GLN A 314 7.33 -20.78 -12.30
CA GLN A 314 6.96 -20.65 -13.70
C GLN A 314 6.88 -22.04 -14.33
N LEU A 315 5.69 -22.45 -14.71
CA LEU A 315 5.45 -23.71 -15.42
C LEU A 315 5.51 -23.47 -16.93
N LEU A 316 6.56 -23.99 -17.57
CA LEU A 316 6.68 -24.02 -19.02
C LEU A 316 5.94 -25.26 -19.53
N SER A 317 5.02 -25.08 -20.47
CA SER A 317 4.21 -26.14 -21.09
C SER A 317 4.34 -26.10 -22.59
N VAL A 318 4.72 -27.23 -23.20
CA VAL A 318 4.68 -27.48 -24.65
C VAL A 318 3.66 -28.57 -24.89
N LYS A 319 2.49 -28.24 -25.50
CA LYS A 319 1.36 -29.18 -25.62
C LYS A 319 1.65 -30.45 -26.43
N LYS A 320 2.42 -30.33 -27.50
CA LYS A 320 2.79 -31.44 -28.36
C LYS A 320 4.24 -31.27 -28.78
N VAL A 321 5.15 -31.98 -28.11
CA VAL A 321 6.56 -31.88 -28.43
C VAL A 321 6.88 -32.64 -29.73
N THR A 322 7.76 -32.06 -30.51
CA THR A 322 8.42 -32.72 -31.66
C THR A 322 9.71 -33.37 -31.24
N ALA A 323 10.30 -34.23 -32.10
CA ALA A 323 11.62 -34.80 -31.86
C ALA A 323 12.73 -33.73 -31.80
N GLU A 324 12.52 -32.58 -32.43
CA GLU A 324 13.42 -31.41 -32.34
C GLU A 324 13.28 -30.68 -31.00
N ASP A 325 12.06 -30.51 -30.51
CA ASP A 325 11.82 -29.86 -29.23
C ASP A 325 12.46 -30.63 -28.06
N LEU A 326 12.54 -31.95 -28.15
CA LEU A 326 13.21 -32.79 -27.14
C LEU A 326 14.74 -32.65 -27.13
N LYS A 327 15.33 -31.98 -28.13
CA LYS A 327 16.77 -31.71 -28.22
C LYS A 327 17.15 -30.28 -27.88
N ARG A 328 16.16 -29.42 -27.68
CA ARG A 328 16.38 -27.99 -27.36
C ARG A 328 16.94 -27.80 -25.98
N ASN A 329 17.59 -26.66 -25.80
CA ASN A 329 18.11 -26.23 -24.49
C ASN A 329 17.08 -25.36 -23.79
N TYR A 330 16.44 -25.90 -22.77
CA TYR A 330 15.48 -25.17 -21.88
C TYR A 330 16.24 -24.72 -20.65
N VAL A 331 16.34 -23.39 -20.44
CA VAL A 331 17.03 -22.83 -19.28
C VAL A 331 16.07 -21.91 -18.51
N CYS A 332 15.92 -22.19 -17.23
CA CYS A 332 15.26 -21.26 -16.31
C CYS A 332 16.27 -20.33 -15.66
N HIS A 333 16.00 -19.05 -15.69
CA HIS A 333 16.79 -17.98 -15.10
C HIS A 333 16.07 -17.39 -13.92
N ALA A 334 16.83 -16.96 -12.92
CA ALA A 334 16.30 -16.24 -11.77
C ALA A 334 17.27 -15.15 -11.33
N ARG A 335 16.74 -13.99 -10.96
CA ARG A 335 17.53 -12.83 -10.53
C ARG A 335 16.87 -12.12 -9.34
N ASN A 336 17.72 -11.66 -8.42
CA ASN A 336 17.38 -10.68 -7.38
C ASN A 336 18.54 -9.68 -7.23
N ALA A 337 18.45 -8.78 -6.24
CA ALA A 337 19.51 -7.79 -5.98
C ALA A 337 20.85 -8.42 -5.48
N LYS A 338 20.87 -9.71 -5.12
CA LYS A 338 22.07 -10.43 -4.68
C LYS A 338 22.78 -11.22 -5.80
N GLY A 339 22.12 -11.38 -6.94
CA GLY A 339 22.70 -12.03 -8.11
C GLY A 339 21.71 -12.67 -9.04
N GLU A 340 22.25 -13.27 -10.09
CA GLU A 340 21.54 -14.02 -11.12
C GLU A 340 22.06 -15.46 -11.14
N VAL A 341 21.16 -16.41 -11.26
CA VAL A 341 21.43 -17.85 -11.32
C VAL A 341 20.55 -18.44 -12.40
N ASP A 342 21.07 -19.41 -13.15
CA ASP A 342 20.35 -20.14 -14.17
C ASP A 342 20.47 -21.65 -13.98
N LYS A 343 19.46 -22.39 -14.44
CA LYS A 343 19.39 -23.83 -14.37
C LYS A 343 18.82 -24.42 -15.66
N PRO A 344 19.60 -25.24 -16.39
CA PRO A 344 19.09 -25.99 -17.54
C PRO A 344 18.19 -27.15 -17.07
N ALA A 345 17.11 -27.38 -17.79
CA ALA A 345 16.30 -28.58 -17.65
C ALA A 345 16.78 -29.69 -18.55
N LYS A 346 16.97 -30.89 -18.00
CA LYS A 346 17.37 -32.07 -18.80
C LYS A 346 16.14 -32.69 -19.44
N VAL A 347 15.97 -32.48 -20.75
CA VAL A 347 14.90 -33.09 -21.55
C VAL A 347 15.48 -34.17 -22.44
N LYS A 348 14.82 -35.33 -22.55
CA LYS A 348 15.20 -36.43 -23.38
C LYS A 348 14.01 -37.08 -24.07
N GLN A 349 14.24 -37.64 -25.23
CA GLN A 349 13.29 -38.57 -25.83
C GLN A 349 13.29 -39.88 -25.05
N LYS A 350 12.10 -40.37 -24.72
CA LYS A 350 11.92 -41.64 -24.05
C LYS A 350 12.40 -42.78 -24.98
N GLU A 351 13.28 -43.64 -24.49
CA GLU A 351 13.73 -44.79 -25.23
C GLU A 351 12.58 -45.82 -25.30
N THR A 352 12.14 -46.10 -26.54
CA THR A 352 11.19 -47.19 -26.78
C THR A 352 11.96 -48.49 -26.66
N SER A 353 11.86 -49.21 -25.55
CA SER A 353 12.38 -50.55 -25.46
C SER A 353 11.60 -51.46 -26.42
N CYS A 354 12.16 -51.75 -27.57
CA CYS A 354 11.69 -52.87 -28.38
C CYS A 354 11.95 -54.17 -27.63
N SER A 355 10.93 -54.64 -26.89
CA SER A 355 10.94 -56.05 -26.45
C SER A 355 10.88 -56.91 -27.72
N SER A 356 12.03 -57.44 -28.13
CA SER A 356 12.10 -58.45 -29.17
C SER A 356 11.28 -59.64 -28.70
N LEU A 357 10.07 -59.79 -29.24
CA LEU A 357 9.33 -61.04 -29.24
C LEU A 357 10.19 -62.04 -29.96
N ILE A 358 10.98 -62.80 -29.22
CA ILE A 358 11.60 -64.04 -29.69
C ILE A 358 10.42 -64.95 -29.94
N LEU A 359 9.98 -65.05 -31.21
CA LEU A 359 9.14 -66.10 -31.72
C LEU A 359 9.93 -67.41 -31.49
N LYS A 360 9.56 -68.14 -30.44
CA LYS A 360 9.97 -69.55 -30.33
C LYS A 360 9.30 -70.31 -31.47
N ASP A 361 10.10 -70.65 -32.44
CA ASP A 361 9.75 -71.56 -33.54
C ASP A 361 9.40 -72.94 -32.95
N PRO A 362 8.18 -73.50 -33.15
CA PRO A 362 7.79 -74.79 -32.61
C PRO A 362 8.05 -75.87 -33.71
N SER A 363 9.31 -76.15 -33.99
CA SER A 363 9.62 -77.27 -34.86
C SER A 363 10.89 -77.97 -34.40
N PHE A 364 10.70 -78.87 -33.44
CA PHE A 364 11.50 -80.13 -33.36
C PHE A 364 10.82 -81.13 -32.41
N LEU A 365 9.84 -81.86 -32.97
CA LEU A 365 9.50 -83.20 -32.54
C LEU A 365 10.04 -84.18 -33.60
N TYR A 366 11.09 -84.88 -33.24
CA TYR A 366 11.32 -86.30 -33.52
C TYR A 366 12.34 -86.80 -32.51
#